data_418e6155c0b0cd32fce724deeeda6c8b
#
_entry.id   418e6155c0b0cd32fce724deeeda6c8b
#
_cell.length_a   1.000
_cell.length_b   1.000
_cell.length_c   1.000
_cell.angle_alpha   90.00
_cell.angle_beta   90.00
_cell.angle_gamma   90.00
#
_symmetry.space_group_name_H-M   'P 1'
#
loop_
_entity.id
_entity.type
_entity.pdbx_description
1 polymer ?
#
loop_
_entity_poly.entity_id
_entity_poly.type
_entity_poly.pdbx_seq_one_letter_code
_entity_poly.pdbx_strand_id
1 'polypeptide(L)'
;VLLFWYPKDFTFVCPTELHAFQAALGEFEKRNTIVIGASCDTPEVHFAWLSTSKDNGGIEGVTYPILADSNRNLSSVLGILDIQNETFDEATQTIQVEGDNVTYRATYLIDEEGTVFHEGVNHMPVGRNVNEFLRLIDAYAHVQTNGEVCPANWEEGKQAMAPNAKGTAAYLAAN
;
A
#
# COMPACT_ATOMS: atom_id res chain seq x y z
N VAL A 1 -5.64 6.40 -6.77
CA VAL A 1 -6.04 5.31 -5.87
C VAL A 1 -4.86 4.88 -5.03
N LEU A 2 -5.08 4.61 -3.73
CA LEU A 2 -4.15 3.90 -2.87
C LEU A 2 -4.70 2.49 -2.67
N LEU A 3 -4.04 1.47 -3.24
CA LEU A 3 -4.34 0.06 -3.04
C LEU A 3 -3.26 -0.54 -2.13
N PHE A 4 -3.66 -1.06 -0.97
CA PHE A 4 -2.69 -1.67 -0.06
C PHE A 4 -3.08 -3.09 0.32
N TRP A 5 -2.08 -3.97 0.34
CA TRP A 5 -2.20 -5.35 0.75
C TRP A 5 -1.73 -5.54 2.18
N TYR A 6 -2.40 -6.40 2.93
CA TYR A 6 -1.98 -6.84 4.26
C TYR A 6 -2.05 -8.36 4.36
N PRO A 7 -1.23 -9.00 5.21
CA PRO A 7 -1.08 -10.45 5.25
C PRO A 7 -2.38 -11.21 5.51
N LYS A 8 -3.10 -10.90 6.59
CA LYS A 8 -4.24 -11.70 7.02
C LYS A 8 -5.10 -10.99 8.06
N ASP A 9 -6.40 -11.27 8.02
CA ASP A 9 -7.36 -10.85 9.04
C ASP A 9 -7.04 -11.48 10.42
N PHE A 10 -7.53 -10.87 11.48
CA PHE A 10 -7.38 -11.34 12.87
C PHE A 10 -5.92 -11.58 13.31
N THR A 11 -4.98 -10.75 12.84
CA THR A 11 -3.57 -10.78 13.22
C THR A 11 -3.16 -9.58 14.05
N PHE A 12 -1.85 -9.27 14.16
CA PHE A 12 -1.33 -8.34 15.16
C PHE A 12 -1.09 -6.92 14.63
N VAL A 13 -0.33 -6.79 13.53
CA VAL A 13 0.01 -5.49 12.92
C VAL A 13 -1.13 -5.00 12.03
N CYS A 14 -1.82 -5.91 11.32
CA CYS A 14 -2.83 -5.56 10.32
C CYS A 14 -3.94 -4.64 10.86
N PRO A 15 -4.58 -4.88 12.02
CA PRO A 15 -5.62 -3.98 12.49
C PRO A 15 -5.10 -2.58 12.80
N THR A 16 -3.84 -2.45 13.23
CA THR A 16 -3.23 -1.13 13.49
C THR A 16 -3.09 -0.31 12.22
N GLU A 17 -2.73 -0.96 11.09
CA GLU A 17 -2.64 -0.30 9.80
C GLU A 17 -4.02 0.11 9.27
N LEU A 18 -5.00 -0.80 9.32
CA LEU A 18 -6.34 -0.52 8.81
C LEU A 18 -6.96 0.66 9.56
N HIS A 19 -6.82 0.72 10.88
CA HIS A 19 -7.26 1.87 11.66
C HIS A 19 -6.47 3.14 11.37
N ALA A 20 -5.16 3.05 11.08
CA ALA A 20 -4.35 4.22 10.72
C ALA A 20 -4.78 4.80 9.37
N PHE A 21 -5.07 3.96 8.37
CA PHE A 21 -5.64 4.40 7.09
C PHE A 21 -7.04 5.01 7.27
N GLN A 22 -7.87 4.40 8.13
CA GLN A 22 -9.19 4.95 8.44
C GLN A 22 -9.08 6.33 9.11
N ALA A 23 -8.18 6.51 10.04
CA ALA A 23 -7.98 7.80 10.71
C ALA A 23 -7.50 8.89 9.72
N ALA A 24 -6.78 8.51 8.69
CA ALA A 24 -6.29 9.42 7.65
C ALA A 24 -7.23 9.53 6.43
N LEU A 25 -8.37 8.85 6.42
CA LEU A 25 -9.23 8.74 5.23
C LEU A 25 -9.62 10.10 4.67
N GLY A 26 -10.00 11.06 5.53
CA GLY A 26 -10.34 12.42 5.11
C GLY A 26 -9.17 13.19 4.47
N GLU A 27 -7.92 12.86 4.83
CA GLU A 27 -6.73 13.45 4.20
C GLU A 27 -6.49 12.87 2.79
N PHE A 28 -6.79 11.58 2.57
CA PHE A 28 -6.79 10.98 1.24
C PHE A 28 -7.90 11.53 0.36
N GLU A 29 -9.11 11.70 0.90
CA GLU A 29 -10.25 12.28 0.18
C GLU A 29 -9.97 13.72 -0.30
N LYS A 30 -9.35 14.56 0.55
CA LYS A 30 -8.91 15.92 0.16
C LYS A 30 -7.95 15.92 -1.04
N ARG A 31 -7.22 14.84 -1.24
CA ARG A 31 -6.26 14.61 -2.33
C ARG A 31 -6.85 13.82 -3.50
N ASN A 32 -8.19 13.75 -3.59
CA ASN A 32 -8.89 12.97 -4.60
C ASN A 32 -8.41 11.50 -4.67
N THR A 33 -8.08 10.91 -3.52
CA THR A 33 -7.51 9.58 -3.44
C THR A 33 -8.46 8.62 -2.72
N ILE A 34 -8.84 7.55 -3.40
CA ILE A 34 -9.62 6.44 -2.85
C ILE A 34 -8.66 5.44 -2.22
N VAL A 35 -8.96 5.02 -0.99
CA VAL A 35 -8.22 3.98 -0.27
C VAL A 35 -8.93 2.64 -0.44
N ILE A 36 -8.18 1.58 -0.78
CA ILE A 36 -8.67 0.21 -0.90
C ILE A 36 -7.70 -0.72 -0.17
N GLY A 37 -8.18 -1.46 0.82
CA GLY A 37 -7.44 -2.56 1.45
C GLY A 37 -7.59 -3.85 0.66
N ALA A 38 -6.67 -4.79 0.81
CA ALA A 38 -6.73 -6.10 0.17
C ALA A 38 -6.02 -7.17 1.00
N SER A 39 -6.56 -8.38 1.02
CA SER A 39 -5.88 -9.58 1.49
C SER A 39 -6.37 -10.83 0.74
N CYS A 40 -5.78 -11.99 1.08
CA CYS A 40 -6.21 -13.28 0.53
C CYS A 40 -7.33 -13.94 1.35
N ASP A 41 -7.86 -13.27 2.36
CA ASP A 41 -9.00 -13.77 3.13
C ASP A 41 -10.29 -13.71 2.30
N THR A 42 -11.34 -14.42 2.77
CA THR A 42 -12.63 -14.44 2.09
C THR A 42 -13.50 -13.24 2.49
N PRO A 43 -14.51 -12.87 1.69
CA PRO A 43 -15.44 -11.80 2.04
C PRO A 43 -16.14 -12.03 3.40
N GLU A 44 -16.41 -13.29 3.76
CA GLU A 44 -17.05 -13.64 5.02
C GLU A 44 -16.13 -13.38 6.21
N VAL A 45 -14.82 -13.63 6.06
CA VAL A 45 -13.80 -13.34 7.08
C VAL A 45 -13.66 -11.83 7.25
N HIS A 46 -13.57 -11.06 6.15
CA HIS A 46 -13.59 -9.60 6.20
C HIS A 46 -14.82 -9.05 6.92
N PHE A 47 -16.00 -9.57 6.59
CA PHE A 47 -17.24 -9.15 7.24
C PHE A 47 -17.24 -9.45 8.74
N ALA A 48 -16.77 -10.62 9.15
CA ALA A 48 -16.65 -10.98 10.55
C ALA A 48 -15.68 -10.04 11.28
N TRP A 49 -14.55 -9.71 10.66
CA TRP A 49 -13.55 -8.82 11.26
C TRP A 49 -14.03 -7.37 11.33
N LEU A 50 -14.73 -6.87 10.30
CA LEU A 50 -15.41 -5.57 10.31
C LEU A 50 -16.48 -5.45 11.40
N SER A 51 -17.07 -6.58 11.80
CA SER A 51 -18.07 -6.66 12.86
C SER A 51 -17.46 -6.88 14.26
N THR A 52 -16.15 -7.07 14.34
CA THR A 52 -15.43 -7.29 15.59
C THR A 52 -14.93 -5.94 16.12
N SER A 53 -15.20 -5.67 17.41
CA SER A 53 -14.78 -4.42 18.03
C SER A 53 -13.28 -4.27 18.13
N LYS A 54 -12.80 -3.03 18.13
CA LYS A 54 -11.38 -2.68 18.23
C LYS A 54 -10.72 -3.27 19.48
N ASP A 55 -11.43 -3.29 20.61
CA ASP A 55 -10.93 -3.84 21.87
C ASP A 55 -10.73 -5.36 21.83
N ASN A 56 -11.33 -6.03 20.86
CA ASN A 56 -11.16 -7.45 20.57
C ASN A 56 -10.24 -7.72 19.35
N GLY A 57 -9.43 -6.74 18.94
CA GLY A 57 -8.53 -6.87 17.81
C GLY A 57 -9.22 -6.79 16.44
N GLY A 58 -10.47 -6.32 16.40
CA GLY A 58 -11.23 -6.15 15.18
C GLY A 58 -11.00 -4.80 14.50
N ILE A 59 -11.66 -4.64 13.36
CA ILE A 59 -11.59 -3.43 12.53
C ILE A 59 -12.94 -2.71 12.41
N GLU A 60 -13.81 -2.86 13.41
CA GLU A 60 -15.04 -2.10 13.48
C GLU A 60 -14.77 -0.60 13.30
N GLY A 61 -15.53 0.05 12.43
CA GLY A 61 -15.37 1.46 12.07
C GLY A 61 -14.50 1.72 10.85
N VAL A 62 -13.88 0.72 10.25
CA VAL A 62 -13.26 0.83 8.92
C VAL A 62 -14.36 0.91 7.86
N THR A 63 -14.30 1.93 6.98
CA THR A 63 -15.36 2.23 6.00
C THR A 63 -14.93 2.14 4.55
N TYR A 64 -13.63 2.12 4.26
CA TYR A 64 -13.13 1.95 2.91
C TYR A 64 -13.25 0.46 2.46
N PRO A 65 -13.35 0.20 1.15
CA PRO A 65 -13.47 -1.17 0.64
C PRO A 65 -12.27 -2.05 0.97
N ILE A 66 -12.53 -3.34 1.20
CA ILE A 66 -11.50 -4.36 1.34
C ILE A 66 -11.74 -5.42 0.27
N LEU A 67 -10.74 -5.62 -0.59
CA LEU A 67 -10.74 -6.61 -1.66
C LEU A 67 -10.36 -7.99 -1.11
N ALA A 68 -11.18 -8.99 -1.41
CA ALA A 68 -10.93 -10.39 -1.08
C ALA A 68 -10.33 -11.12 -2.30
N ASP A 69 -9.00 -11.24 -2.35
CA ASP A 69 -8.27 -12.00 -3.38
C ASP A 69 -8.12 -13.48 -2.94
N SER A 70 -9.24 -14.13 -2.61
CA SER A 70 -9.25 -15.47 -2.01
C SER A 70 -8.63 -16.55 -2.89
N ASN A 71 -8.64 -16.35 -4.20
CA ASN A 71 -8.00 -17.23 -5.18
C ASN A 71 -6.52 -16.86 -5.46
N ARG A 72 -6.02 -15.79 -4.85
CA ARG A 72 -4.64 -15.28 -4.97
C ARG A 72 -4.21 -14.91 -6.40
N ASN A 73 -5.16 -14.66 -7.29
CA ASN A 73 -4.83 -14.35 -8.68
C ASN A 73 -4.10 -13.02 -8.80
N LEU A 74 -4.61 -11.97 -8.15
CA LEU A 74 -4.02 -10.64 -8.23
C LEU A 74 -2.70 -10.58 -7.47
N SER A 75 -2.65 -11.10 -6.25
CA SER A 75 -1.44 -11.12 -5.43
C SER A 75 -0.31 -11.96 -6.05
N SER A 76 -0.65 -13.04 -6.75
CA SER A 76 0.32 -13.85 -7.52
C SER A 76 0.89 -13.07 -8.70
N VAL A 77 0.04 -12.41 -9.50
CA VAL A 77 0.49 -11.59 -10.64
C VAL A 77 1.37 -10.43 -10.18
N LEU A 78 1.06 -9.83 -9.03
CA LEU A 78 1.87 -8.76 -8.42
C LEU A 78 3.17 -9.26 -7.78
N GLY A 79 3.36 -10.57 -7.62
CA GLY A 79 4.57 -11.15 -7.02
C GLY A 79 4.74 -10.84 -5.54
N ILE A 80 3.64 -10.62 -4.81
CA ILE A 80 3.65 -10.18 -3.40
C ILE A 80 3.27 -11.27 -2.40
N LEU A 81 3.13 -12.52 -2.84
CA LEU A 81 2.89 -13.66 -1.95
C LEU A 81 4.17 -14.10 -1.24
N ASP A 82 4.06 -14.46 0.03
CA ASP A 82 5.13 -15.12 0.79
C ASP A 82 5.21 -16.60 0.42
N ILE A 83 5.80 -16.87 -0.73
CA ILE A 83 6.09 -18.22 -1.21
C ILE A 83 7.57 -18.47 -0.91
N GLN A 84 7.85 -19.32 0.09
CA GLN A 84 9.23 -19.57 0.52
C GLN A 84 9.94 -20.59 -0.36
N ASN A 85 9.23 -21.63 -0.78
CA ASN A 85 9.76 -22.65 -1.70
C ASN A 85 8.64 -23.23 -2.57
N GLU A 86 8.95 -23.41 -3.85
CA GLU A 86 8.15 -24.23 -4.75
C GLU A 86 8.94 -25.49 -5.12
N THR A 87 8.40 -26.66 -4.82
CA THR A 87 8.99 -27.94 -5.18
C THR A 87 8.06 -28.68 -6.13
N PHE A 88 8.58 -29.10 -7.29
CA PHE A 88 7.82 -29.96 -8.19
C PHE A 88 8.02 -31.42 -7.79
N ASP A 89 6.95 -32.09 -7.43
CA ASP A 89 6.94 -33.54 -7.16
C ASP A 89 6.65 -34.29 -8.46
N GLU A 90 7.69 -34.91 -9.02
CA GLU A 90 7.59 -35.67 -10.27
C GLU A 90 6.69 -36.90 -10.16
N ALA A 91 6.56 -37.50 -8.96
CA ALA A 91 5.75 -38.71 -8.77
C ALA A 91 4.25 -38.40 -8.80
N THR A 92 3.85 -37.25 -8.25
CA THR A 92 2.45 -36.81 -8.19
C THR A 92 2.08 -35.79 -9.26
N GLN A 93 3.07 -35.28 -10.01
CA GLN A 93 2.91 -34.20 -11.01
C GLN A 93 2.28 -32.94 -10.37
N THR A 94 2.61 -32.63 -9.12
CA THR A 94 2.10 -31.47 -8.39
C THR A 94 3.21 -30.52 -7.98
N ILE A 95 2.87 -29.23 -7.89
CA ILE A 95 3.73 -28.21 -7.27
C ILE A 95 3.34 -28.11 -5.80
N GLN A 96 4.29 -28.35 -4.91
CA GLN A 96 4.13 -28.10 -3.48
C GLN A 96 4.70 -26.71 -3.18
N VAL A 97 3.92 -25.91 -2.46
CA VAL A 97 4.27 -24.53 -2.07
C VAL A 97 4.43 -24.51 -0.55
N GLU A 98 5.61 -24.11 -0.08
CA GLU A 98 5.88 -23.86 1.34
C GLU A 98 5.79 -22.37 1.62
N GLY A 99 5.29 -22.00 2.80
CA GLY A 99 5.08 -20.63 3.26
C GLY A 99 3.66 -20.41 3.73
N ASP A 100 3.41 -19.25 4.33
CA ASP A 100 2.07 -18.89 4.81
C ASP A 100 1.10 -18.60 3.64
N ASN A 101 1.62 -18.41 2.45
CA ASN A 101 0.88 -18.11 1.23
C ASN A 101 -0.11 -16.94 1.41
N VAL A 102 0.33 -15.97 2.18
CA VAL A 102 -0.30 -14.67 2.41
C VAL A 102 0.51 -13.57 1.74
N THR A 103 -0.01 -12.37 1.66
CA THR A 103 0.73 -11.27 1.03
C THR A 103 1.68 -10.57 1.99
N TYR A 104 2.77 -10.01 1.46
CA TYR A 104 3.52 -8.96 2.12
C TYR A 104 2.67 -7.69 2.25
N ARG A 105 3.17 -6.68 2.95
CA ARG A 105 2.50 -5.37 3.08
C ARG A 105 2.85 -4.49 1.89
N ALA A 106 2.31 -4.83 0.72
CA ALA A 106 2.47 -4.07 -0.50
C ALA A 106 1.54 -2.85 -0.52
N THR A 107 1.98 -1.77 -1.15
CA THR A 107 1.17 -0.57 -1.40
C THR A 107 1.46 -0.04 -2.78
N TYR A 108 0.41 0.28 -3.51
CA TYR A 108 0.45 0.86 -4.85
C TYR A 108 -0.28 2.19 -4.84
N LEU A 109 0.37 3.25 -5.34
CA LEU A 109 -0.28 4.51 -5.66
C LEU A 109 -0.48 4.57 -7.17
N ILE A 110 -1.73 4.76 -7.57
CA ILE A 110 -2.19 4.65 -8.96
C ILE A 110 -2.87 5.96 -9.33
N ASP A 111 -2.45 6.56 -10.43
CA ASP A 111 -3.02 7.82 -10.94
C ASP A 111 -4.37 7.64 -11.65
N GLU A 112 -4.88 8.72 -12.25
CA GLU A 112 -6.17 8.75 -12.94
C GLU A 112 -6.14 7.99 -14.27
N GLU A 113 -4.96 7.84 -14.88
CA GLU A 113 -4.74 7.07 -16.10
C GLU A 113 -4.55 5.56 -15.83
N GLY A 114 -4.51 5.15 -14.56
CA GLY A 114 -4.27 3.77 -14.15
C GLY A 114 -2.78 3.40 -14.10
N THR A 115 -1.89 4.38 -14.12
CA THR A 115 -0.44 4.16 -14.02
C THR A 115 -0.01 4.08 -12.56
N VAL A 116 0.75 3.06 -12.21
CA VAL A 116 1.38 2.95 -10.89
C VAL A 116 2.58 3.89 -10.83
N PHE A 117 2.50 4.94 -10.01
CA PHE A 117 3.62 5.88 -9.82
C PHE A 117 4.43 5.62 -8.55
N HIS A 118 3.93 4.79 -7.67
CA HIS A 118 4.69 4.31 -6.50
C HIS A 118 4.29 2.88 -6.17
N GLU A 119 5.29 2.07 -5.86
CA GLU A 119 5.17 0.73 -5.30
C GLU A 119 6.11 0.60 -4.11
N GLY A 120 5.61 0.05 -3.01
CA GLY A 120 6.41 -0.23 -1.82
C GLY A 120 5.97 -1.51 -1.15
N VAL A 121 6.93 -2.33 -0.69
CA VAL A 121 6.65 -3.61 -0.03
C VAL A 121 7.40 -3.67 1.29
N ASN A 122 6.65 -3.69 2.40
CA ASN A 122 7.22 -3.93 3.72
C ASN A 122 7.16 -5.42 4.05
N HIS A 123 8.18 -5.90 4.76
CA HIS A 123 8.16 -7.22 5.39
C HIS A 123 7.02 -7.31 6.43
N MET A 124 6.45 -8.50 6.63
CA MET A 124 5.24 -8.71 7.43
C MET A 124 5.22 -8.10 8.84
N PRO A 125 6.31 -8.13 9.66
CA PRO A 125 6.30 -7.54 10.99
C PRO A 125 6.43 -6.02 11.01
N VAL A 126 6.65 -5.37 9.85
CA VAL A 126 6.92 -3.92 9.76
C VAL A 126 5.71 -3.18 9.20
N GLY A 127 4.92 -2.56 10.09
CA GLY A 127 3.79 -1.70 9.71
C GLY A 127 4.24 -0.47 8.92
N ARG A 128 3.33 0.07 8.10
CA ARG A 128 3.58 1.20 7.20
C ARG A 128 3.40 2.55 7.91
N ASN A 129 4.09 3.57 7.40
CA ASN A 129 3.84 4.96 7.76
C ASN A 129 2.83 5.58 6.78
N VAL A 130 1.60 5.81 7.23
CA VAL A 130 0.51 6.35 6.38
C VAL A 130 0.83 7.75 5.87
N ASN A 131 1.53 8.59 6.65
CA ASN A 131 1.90 9.94 6.25
C ASN A 131 2.85 9.96 5.05
N GLU A 132 3.67 8.93 4.85
CA GLU A 132 4.54 8.84 3.67
C GLU A 132 3.72 8.73 2.38
N PHE A 133 2.60 8.03 2.40
CA PHE A 133 1.75 7.95 1.22
C PHE A 133 1.06 9.29 0.90
N LEU A 134 0.63 10.03 1.92
CA LEU A 134 0.13 11.40 1.74
C LEU A 134 1.19 12.31 1.11
N ARG A 135 2.42 12.26 1.65
CA ARG A 135 3.58 13.00 1.11
C ARG A 135 3.86 12.64 -0.36
N LEU A 136 3.81 11.36 -0.72
CA LEU A 136 4.05 10.89 -2.09
C LEU A 136 2.97 11.37 -3.05
N ILE A 137 1.70 11.37 -2.62
CA ILE A 137 0.58 11.89 -3.41
C ILE A 137 0.77 13.39 -3.65
N ASP A 138 1.11 14.16 -2.61
CA ASP A 138 1.36 15.61 -2.72
C ASP A 138 2.53 15.90 -3.66
N ALA A 139 3.63 15.14 -3.54
CA ALA A 139 4.79 15.27 -4.41
C ALA A 139 4.45 14.95 -5.88
N TYR A 140 3.69 13.89 -6.13
CA TYR A 140 3.26 13.53 -7.48
C TYR A 140 2.35 14.60 -8.09
N ALA A 141 1.36 15.09 -7.34
CA ALA A 141 0.47 16.16 -7.77
C ALA A 141 1.24 17.45 -8.07
N HIS A 142 2.24 17.80 -7.26
CA HIS A 142 3.11 18.96 -7.50
C HIS A 142 3.87 18.84 -8.83
N VAL A 143 4.48 17.68 -9.08
CA VAL A 143 5.21 17.40 -10.35
C VAL A 143 4.27 17.55 -11.55
N GLN A 144 3.08 16.95 -11.48
CA GLN A 144 2.09 17.01 -12.58
C GLN A 144 1.61 18.42 -12.85
N THR A 145 1.41 19.22 -11.81
CA THR A 145 0.84 20.58 -11.93
C THR A 145 1.88 21.60 -12.35
N ASN A 146 3.11 21.53 -11.81
CA ASN A 146 4.11 22.58 -11.95
C ASN A 146 5.23 22.24 -12.93
N GLY A 147 5.39 20.98 -13.34
CA GLY A 147 6.50 20.54 -14.19
C GLY A 147 7.86 20.63 -13.50
N GLU A 148 7.88 20.81 -12.18
CA GLU A 148 9.05 20.80 -11.34
C GLU A 148 9.33 19.39 -10.83
N VAL A 149 10.50 19.16 -10.21
CA VAL A 149 10.81 17.89 -9.55
C VAL A 149 10.98 18.10 -8.04
N CYS A 150 10.50 17.16 -7.27
CA CYS A 150 10.58 17.16 -5.82
C CYS A 150 11.90 16.52 -5.37
N PRO A 151 12.79 17.26 -4.67
CA PRO A 151 14.03 16.70 -4.13
C PRO A 151 13.77 15.70 -3.00
N ALA A 152 14.83 15.04 -2.54
CA ALA A 152 14.76 14.14 -1.40
C ALA A 152 14.15 14.84 -0.18
N ASN A 153 13.28 14.12 0.56
CA ASN A 153 12.58 14.64 1.75
C ASN A 153 11.67 15.86 1.48
N TRP A 154 11.25 16.06 0.24
CA TRP A 154 10.30 17.11 -0.09
C TRP A 154 8.96 16.87 0.59
N GLU A 155 8.36 17.94 1.07
CA GLU A 155 7.02 18.01 1.61
C GLU A 155 6.28 19.20 0.99
N GLU A 156 4.97 19.19 1.01
CA GLU A 156 4.15 20.29 0.50
C GLU A 156 4.57 21.63 1.13
N GLY A 157 4.71 22.65 0.28
CA GLY A 157 5.17 23.98 0.67
C GLY A 157 6.69 24.16 0.74
N LYS A 158 7.48 23.08 0.58
CA LYS A 158 8.93 23.20 0.47
C LYS A 158 9.37 23.49 -0.96
N GLN A 159 10.61 23.99 -1.11
CA GLN A 159 11.19 24.32 -2.40
C GLN A 159 11.32 23.07 -3.28
N ALA A 160 10.78 23.14 -4.49
CA ALA A 160 11.03 22.22 -5.58
C ALA A 160 12.10 22.79 -6.53
N MET A 161 12.46 22.07 -7.57
CA MET A 161 13.51 22.52 -8.50
C MET A 161 13.17 22.22 -9.95
N ALA A 162 13.70 23.03 -10.87
CA ALA A 162 13.56 22.78 -12.28
C ALA A 162 14.30 21.48 -12.70
N PRO A 163 13.72 20.64 -13.60
CA PRO A 163 14.27 19.34 -14.00
C PRO A 163 15.45 19.49 -14.99
N ASN A 164 16.50 20.21 -14.56
CA ASN A 164 17.71 20.41 -15.35
C ASN A 164 18.93 20.67 -14.45
N ALA A 165 20.14 20.54 -15.01
CA ALA A 165 21.39 20.68 -14.26
C ALA A 165 21.54 22.05 -13.56
N LYS A 166 21.03 23.13 -14.14
CA LYS A 166 21.07 24.46 -13.55
C LYS A 166 20.14 24.56 -12.34
N GLY A 167 18.94 24.00 -12.44
CA GLY A 167 17.98 23.93 -11.34
C GLY A 167 18.52 23.11 -10.17
N THR A 168 19.10 21.95 -10.44
CA THR A 168 19.75 21.10 -9.44
C THR A 168 20.91 21.83 -8.74
N ALA A 169 21.79 22.50 -9.50
CA ALA A 169 22.91 23.26 -8.94
C ALA A 169 22.43 24.42 -8.05
N ALA A 170 21.40 25.14 -8.49
CA ALA A 170 20.84 26.25 -7.70
C ALA A 170 20.18 25.74 -6.40
N TYR A 171 19.46 24.62 -6.45
CA TYR A 171 18.85 23.99 -5.27
C TYR A 171 19.93 23.57 -4.26
N LEU A 172 20.97 22.85 -4.72
CA LEU A 172 22.07 22.38 -3.85
C LEU A 172 22.89 23.54 -3.24
N ALA A 173 23.01 24.65 -3.94
CA ALA A 173 23.70 25.83 -3.43
C ALA A 173 22.90 26.58 -2.33
N ALA A 174 21.57 26.37 -2.29
CA ALA A 174 20.67 27.05 -1.35
C ALA A 174 20.38 26.21 -0.09
N ASN A 175 20.67 24.88 -0.12
CA ASN A 175 20.42 23.92 0.94
C ASN A 175 21.67 23.10 1.30
#